data_2d130457a29f5c0b7b02d4ef9bc10069
#
_entry.id   2d130457a29f5c0b7b02d4ef9bc10069
#
_cell.length_a   1.000
_cell.length_b   1.000
_cell.length_c   1.000
_cell.angle_alpha   90.00
_cell.angle_beta   90.00
_cell.angle_gamma   90.00
#
_symmetry.space_group_name_H-M   'P 1'
#
loop_
_entity.id
_entity.type
_entity.pdbx_description
1 polymer ?
#
loop_
_entity_poly.entity_id
_entity_poly.type
_entity_poly.pdbx_seq_one_letter_code
_entity_poly.pdbx_strand_id
1 'polypeptide(L)'
;MYKRQEIIRKKGQAIAAKRSDRDAAEGCVLAKKDGEFAAIIALKCETDFVAKNEDFIALTQAILDAAVANKCKTLDEVKALPMGKGTVQDAVTDRSGITGEKMELDGYNVVEGAYTTVYNHMGKNQLCTIAAFNKESEEAAHNIAMQIAVMNPIAIDEAGVPESVKEQEIQVAIEKTKAEQVQKAVEAALKKAGINPTHVDSEDHMESNMAKGWITAEDVAKAKEIIATVSAEKAANLPQQMIENIAKGRLGKFLKEVCLLNQEDIMDGKKTVKETMKEADPELQILAFKRFTLRAE
;
A
#
# COMPACT_ATOMS: atom_id res chain seq x y z
N MET A 1 25.40 22.29 31.25
CA MET A 1 24.27 21.73 30.51
C MET A 1 24.38 21.93 28.97
N TYR A 2 24.70 23.13 28.46
CA TYR A 2 24.85 23.40 27.02
C TYR A 2 25.87 22.53 26.29
N LYS A 3 27.08 22.34 26.82
CA LYS A 3 28.11 21.48 26.19
C LYS A 3 27.68 20.03 25.96
N ARG A 4 26.86 19.44 26.85
CA ARG A 4 26.41 18.06 26.71
C ARG A 4 25.42 17.91 25.52
N GLN A 5 24.49 18.86 25.37
CA GLN A 5 23.54 18.82 24.25
C GLN A 5 24.21 19.07 22.90
N GLU A 6 25.18 19.97 22.87
CA GLU A 6 25.97 20.21 21.63
C GLU A 6 26.76 18.96 21.23
N ILE A 7 27.34 18.24 22.19
CA ILE A 7 28.04 16.97 21.93
C ILE A 7 27.08 15.91 21.41
N ILE A 8 25.87 15.78 22.00
CA ILE A 8 24.86 14.80 21.56
C ILE A 8 24.41 15.14 20.12
N ARG A 9 24.15 16.41 19.80
CA ARG A 9 23.76 16.87 18.47
C ARG A 9 24.83 16.61 17.42
N LYS A 10 26.09 16.95 17.71
CA LYS A 10 27.23 16.61 16.82
C LYS A 10 27.37 15.12 16.60
N LYS A 11 27.16 14.32 17.65
CA LYS A 11 27.16 12.85 17.56
C LYS A 11 25.99 12.37 16.68
N GLY A 12 24.79 12.92 16.84
CA GLY A 12 23.60 12.58 16.02
C GLY A 12 23.83 12.90 14.55
N GLN A 13 24.37 14.09 14.24
CA GLN A 13 24.75 14.48 12.88
C GLN A 13 25.80 13.54 12.27
N ALA A 14 26.81 13.18 13.04
CA ALA A 14 27.84 12.24 12.61
C ALA A 14 27.28 10.82 12.35
N ILE A 15 26.32 10.37 13.16
CA ILE A 15 25.61 9.10 12.98
C ILE A 15 24.76 9.16 11.70
N ALA A 16 23.98 10.21 11.51
CA ALA A 16 23.16 10.41 10.31
C ALA A 16 24.02 10.38 9.04
N ALA A 17 25.18 11.07 9.04
CA ALA A 17 26.10 11.05 7.91
C ALA A 17 26.76 9.68 7.68
N LYS A 18 27.18 8.98 8.77
CA LYS A 18 27.87 7.69 8.67
C LYS A 18 26.94 6.54 8.30
N ARG A 19 25.64 6.70 8.56
CA ARG A 19 24.60 5.68 8.36
C ARG A 19 23.56 6.11 7.31
N SER A 20 23.95 7.02 6.42
CA SER A 20 23.06 7.53 5.36
C SER A 20 22.56 6.43 4.42
N ASP A 21 23.35 5.40 4.23
CA ASP A 21 23.08 4.22 3.39
C ASP A 21 22.26 3.13 4.09
N ARG A 22 22.01 3.27 5.42
CA ARG A 22 21.18 2.32 6.14
C ARG A 22 19.70 2.64 5.98
N ASP A 23 18.91 1.58 5.97
CA ASP A 23 17.46 1.67 5.90
C ASP A 23 16.89 1.83 7.33
N ALA A 24 16.03 2.83 7.52
CA ALA A 24 15.24 3.02 8.73
C ALA A 24 13.85 2.43 8.47
N ALA A 25 13.75 1.10 8.55
CA ALA A 25 12.54 0.35 8.22
C ALA A 25 11.59 0.17 9.40
N GLU A 26 12.10 0.32 10.64
CA GLU A 26 11.31 0.25 11.86
C GLU A 26 10.90 1.65 12.35
N GLY A 27 10.03 1.74 13.36
CA GLY A 27 9.63 3.03 13.90
C GLY A 27 8.32 3.02 14.66
N CYS A 28 7.79 4.23 14.86
CA CYS A 28 6.52 4.48 15.55
C CYS A 28 5.63 5.38 14.68
N VAL A 29 4.44 4.89 14.37
CA VAL A 29 3.38 5.62 13.66
C VAL A 29 2.28 5.94 14.64
N LEU A 30 1.95 7.21 14.78
CA LEU A 30 0.89 7.69 15.66
C LEU A 30 -0.06 8.60 14.91
N ALA A 31 -1.32 8.62 15.33
CA ALA A 31 -2.34 9.51 14.80
C ALA A 31 -3.04 10.26 15.93
N LYS A 32 -3.40 11.52 15.68
CA LYS A 32 -4.13 12.36 16.62
C LYS A 32 -5.10 13.26 15.87
N LYS A 33 -6.26 13.49 16.49
CA LYS A 33 -7.26 14.48 16.03
C LYS A 33 -7.43 15.62 17.02
N ASP A 34 -7.80 16.77 16.51
CA ASP A 34 -8.28 17.92 17.25
C ASP A 34 -9.40 18.61 16.47
N GLY A 35 -10.66 18.27 16.83
CA GLY A 35 -11.85 18.77 16.14
C GLY A 35 -11.88 18.41 14.65
N GLU A 36 -11.78 19.42 13.81
CA GLU A 36 -11.85 19.32 12.36
C GLU A 36 -10.51 18.90 11.71
N PHE A 37 -9.46 18.71 12.50
CA PHE A 37 -8.11 18.39 12.03
C PHE A 37 -7.63 17.05 12.57
N ALA A 38 -7.04 16.21 11.71
CA ALA A 38 -6.35 15.00 12.14
C ALA A 38 -5.03 14.83 11.37
N ALA A 39 -4.02 14.30 12.07
CA ALA A 39 -2.71 14.04 11.50
C ALA A 39 -2.18 12.66 11.87
N ILE A 40 -1.37 12.10 10.98
CA ILE A 40 -0.50 10.94 11.21
C ILE A 40 0.94 11.41 11.15
N ILE A 41 1.78 10.89 12.05
CA ILE A 41 3.22 11.05 12.00
C ILE A 41 3.93 9.71 12.07
N ALA A 42 5.05 9.59 11.37
CA ALA A 42 5.94 8.44 11.44
C ALA A 42 7.36 8.91 11.76
N LEU A 43 7.87 8.48 12.90
CA LEU A 43 9.28 8.57 13.25
C LEU A 43 9.91 7.20 13.07
N LYS A 44 10.89 7.09 12.17
CA LYS A 44 11.56 5.84 11.81
C LYS A 44 12.90 5.68 12.50
N CYS A 45 13.32 4.44 12.69
CA CYS A 45 14.61 4.02 13.24
C CYS A 45 15.08 2.70 12.60
N GLU A 46 16.28 2.25 12.93
CA GLU A 46 16.85 1.05 12.32
C GLU A 46 16.30 -0.25 12.93
N THR A 47 16.02 -0.27 14.25
CA THR A 47 15.63 -1.50 14.96
C THR A 47 14.30 -1.39 15.69
N ASP A 48 13.64 -2.53 15.85
CA ASP A 48 12.41 -2.66 16.63
C ASP A 48 12.63 -2.43 18.14
N PHE A 49 13.85 -2.64 18.65
CA PHE A 49 14.22 -2.32 20.04
C PHE A 49 14.09 -0.82 20.31
N VAL A 50 14.57 0.03 19.40
CA VAL A 50 14.43 1.48 19.52
C VAL A 50 12.99 1.89 19.28
N ALA A 51 12.31 1.31 18.30
CA ALA A 51 10.90 1.60 18.01
C ALA A 51 9.96 1.36 19.20
N LYS A 52 10.26 0.36 20.04
CA LYS A 52 9.50 0.00 21.26
C LYS A 52 9.95 0.77 22.51
N ASN A 53 11.01 1.56 22.43
CA ASN A 53 11.51 2.33 23.57
C ASN A 53 10.53 3.45 23.96
N GLU A 54 10.20 3.54 25.24
CA GLU A 54 9.23 4.51 25.76
C GLU A 54 9.59 5.97 25.42
N ASP A 55 10.87 6.34 25.54
CA ASP A 55 11.31 7.70 25.20
C ASP A 55 11.22 7.98 23.69
N PHE A 56 11.36 6.96 22.81
CA PHE A 56 11.20 7.11 21.38
C PHE A 56 9.72 7.34 21.03
N ILE A 57 8.83 6.54 21.63
CA ILE A 57 7.38 6.71 21.50
C ILE A 57 6.94 8.07 22.06
N ALA A 58 7.46 8.45 23.23
CA ALA A 58 7.15 9.75 23.84
C ALA A 58 7.61 10.93 22.97
N LEU A 59 8.78 10.84 22.33
CA LEU A 59 9.23 11.84 21.37
C LEU A 59 8.29 11.92 20.17
N THR A 60 7.90 10.77 19.60
CA THR A 60 6.96 10.73 18.48
C THR A 60 5.62 11.36 18.85
N GLN A 61 5.11 11.07 20.05
CA GLN A 61 3.87 11.67 20.57
C GLN A 61 4.01 13.18 20.76
N ALA A 62 5.11 13.65 21.34
CA ALA A 62 5.35 15.08 21.54
C ALA A 62 5.43 15.86 20.22
N ILE A 63 6.05 15.25 19.18
CA ILE A 63 6.09 15.81 17.83
C ILE A 63 4.67 15.90 17.23
N LEU A 64 3.89 14.83 17.33
CA LEU A 64 2.51 14.80 16.85
C LEU A 64 1.63 15.84 17.58
N ASP A 65 1.77 15.94 18.90
CA ASP A 65 1.04 16.93 19.71
C ASP A 65 1.34 18.35 19.28
N ALA A 66 2.61 18.66 19.06
CA ALA A 66 3.03 19.98 18.56
C ALA A 66 2.50 20.24 17.13
N ALA A 67 2.56 19.26 16.24
CA ALA A 67 2.08 19.36 14.87
C ALA A 67 0.57 19.63 14.82
N VAL A 68 -0.22 18.90 15.62
CA VAL A 68 -1.68 19.05 15.68
C VAL A 68 -2.07 20.38 16.34
N ALA A 69 -1.41 20.77 17.43
CA ALA A 69 -1.68 22.06 18.11
C ALA A 69 -1.41 23.26 17.19
N ASN A 70 -0.43 23.17 16.29
CA ASN A 70 -0.11 24.21 15.31
C ASN A 70 -0.80 24.00 13.95
N LYS A 71 -1.61 22.94 13.79
CA LYS A 71 -2.31 22.59 12.53
C LYS A 71 -1.37 22.59 11.32
N CYS A 72 -0.16 22.04 11.49
CA CYS A 72 0.82 21.97 10.41
C CYS A 72 0.28 21.21 9.21
N LYS A 73 0.55 21.70 7.99
CA LYS A 73 0.07 21.08 6.75
C LYS A 73 1.16 20.22 6.08
N THR A 74 2.41 20.51 6.34
CA THR A 74 3.55 19.87 5.70
C THR A 74 4.54 19.32 6.73
N LEU A 75 5.32 18.34 6.31
CA LEU A 75 6.39 17.77 7.12
C LEU A 75 7.46 18.81 7.48
N ASP A 76 7.76 19.74 6.56
CA ASP A 76 8.75 20.79 6.79
C ASP A 76 8.31 21.78 7.88
N GLU A 77 7.02 22.12 7.91
CA GLU A 77 6.44 22.90 9.00
C GLU A 77 6.61 22.17 10.34
N VAL A 78 6.33 20.86 10.39
CA VAL A 78 6.53 20.06 11.61
C VAL A 78 7.99 20.07 12.04
N LYS A 79 8.93 19.82 11.12
CA LYS A 79 10.38 19.80 11.41
C LYS A 79 10.89 21.13 11.97
N ALA A 80 10.29 22.23 11.56
CA ALA A 80 10.66 23.59 11.98
C ALA A 80 10.05 24.01 13.33
N LEU A 81 9.05 23.30 13.85
CA LEU A 81 8.41 23.65 15.12
C LEU A 81 9.42 23.71 16.28
N PRO A 82 9.27 24.67 17.19
CA PRO A 82 10.07 24.73 18.41
C PRO A 82 9.86 23.47 19.27
N MET A 83 10.94 22.85 19.70
CA MET A 83 10.91 21.70 20.63
C MET A 83 12.12 21.74 21.57
N GLY A 84 11.86 21.89 22.86
CA GLY A 84 12.93 22.01 23.86
C GLY A 84 13.80 23.24 23.63
N LYS A 85 15.08 23.05 23.33
CA LYS A 85 16.04 24.14 23.05
C LYS A 85 16.38 24.31 21.56
N GLY A 86 15.64 23.69 20.70
CA GLY A 86 15.84 23.72 19.26
C GLY A 86 14.53 23.52 18.53
N THR A 87 14.59 22.81 17.44
CA THR A 87 13.45 22.42 16.61
C THR A 87 13.10 20.95 16.80
N VAL A 88 11.97 20.51 16.23
CA VAL A 88 11.62 19.07 16.12
C VAL A 88 12.75 18.31 15.42
N GLN A 89 13.30 18.84 14.31
CA GLN A 89 14.42 18.20 13.62
C GLN A 89 15.65 18.07 14.52
N ASP A 90 15.93 19.05 15.35
CA ASP A 90 17.01 18.97 16.34
C ASP A 90 16.75 17.89 17.38
N ALA A 91 15.52 17.75 17.86
CA ALA A 91 15.15 16.71 18.85
C ALA A 91 15.30 15.29 18.26
N VAL A 92 14.94 15.08 16.98
CA VAL A 92 15.16 13.83 16.28
C VAL A 92 16.67 13.52 16.15
N THR A 93 17.47 14.53 15.78
CA THR A 93 18.93 14.41 15.68
C THR A 93 19.58 14.11 17.04
N ASP A 94 19.13 14.77 18.10
CA ASP A 94 19.60 14.52 19.48
C ASP A 94 19.27 13.09 19.92
N ARG A 95 18.08 12.57 19.58
CA ARG A 95 17.69 11.20 19.88
C ARG A 95 18.55 10.17 19.12
N SER A 96 18.84 10.42 17.84
CA SER A 96 19.80 9.62 17.06
C SER A 96 21.18 9.58 17.75
N GLY A 97 21.64 10.70 18.27
CA GLY A 97 22.90 10.80 19.04
C GLY A 97 22.90 9.97 20.34
N ILE A 98 21.74 9.83 20.99
CA ILE A 98 21.59 9.04 22.23
C ILE A 98 21.56 7.55 21.92
N THR A 99 20.75 7.12 20.96
CA THR A 99 20.55 5.70 20.65
C THR A 99 21.68 5.11 19.80
N GLY A 100 22.33 5.95 18.99
CA GLY A 100 23.34 5.50 18.03
C GLY A 100 22.75 4.95 16.73
N GLU A 101 21.44 5.09 16.49
CA GLU A 101 20.75 4.69 15.26
C GLU A 101 20.40 5.87 14.39
N LYS A 102 20.30 5.63 13.07
CA LYS A 102 19.68 6.57 12.14
C LYS A 102 18.21 6.73 12.49
N MET A 103 17.74 7.99 12.49
CA MET A 103 16.33 8.32 12.67
C MET A 103 15.87 9.26 11.58
N GLU A 104 14.68 9.02 11.08
CA GLU A 104 14.06 9.82 10.03
C GLU A 104 12.61 10.16 10.41
N LEU A 105 12.32 11.46 10.41
CA LEU A 105 10.94 11.95 10.46
C LEU A 105 10.54 12.21 9.01
N ASP A 106 9.89 11.23 8.35
CA ASP A 106 9.57 11.27 6.92
C ASP A 106 8.10 11.01 6.58
N GLY A 107 7.31 10.56 7.54
CA GLY A 107 5.87 10.34 7.38
C GLY A 107 5.05 11.40 8.10
N TYR A 108 4.33 12.23 7.32
CA TYR A 108 3.35 13.17 7.85
C TYR A 108 2.18 13.31 6.89
N ASN A 109 0.98 13.06 7.38
CA ASN A 109 -0.25 13.18 6.59
C ASN A 109 -1.33 13.86 7.41
N VAL A 110 -2.17 14.65 6.75
CA VAL A 110 -3.27 15.38 7.38
C VAL A 110 -4.56 15.19 6.61
N VAL A 111 -5.69 15.29 7.34
CA VAL A 111 -7.04 15.45 6.78
C VAL A 111 -7.79 16.52 7.57
N GLU A 112 -8.73 17.19 6.91
CA GLU A 112 -9.60 18.21 7.50
C GLU A 112 -11.05 17.99 7.06
N GLY A 113 -11.98 18.21 7.97
CA GLY A 113 -13.41 18.12 7.71
C GLY A 113 -14.21 18.46 8.96
N ALA A 114 -15.51 18.61 8.83
CA ALA A 114 -16.38 18.96 9.96
C ALA A 114 -16.30 17.95 11.12
N TYR A 115 -15.93 16.70 10.81
CA TYR A 115 -15.59 15.67 11.78
C TYR A 115 -14.38 14.86 11.31
N THR A 116 -13.46 14.53 12.21
CA THR A 116 -12.32 13.67 11.91
C THR A 116 -12.25 12.46 12.82
N THR A 117 -11.69 11.38 12.33
CA THR A 117 -11.41 10.18 13.11
C THR A 117 -9.98 9.70 12.93
N VAL A 118 -9.50 8.96 13.90
CA VAL A 118 -8.17 8.34 13.89
C VAL A 118 -8.29 6.89 14.34
N TYR A 119 -7.45 6.03 13.76
CA TYR A 119 -7.38 4.63 14.15
C TYR A 119 -5.92 4.14 14.14
N ASN A 120 -5.49 3.54 15.24
CA ASN A 120 -4.21 2.89 15.39
C ASN A 120 -4.43 1.37 15.38
N HIS A 121 -4.00 0.72 14.31
CA HIS A 121 -4.31 -0.69 14.09
C HIS A 121 -3.71 -1.58 15.19
N MET A 122 -4.57 -2.26 15.91
CA MET A 122 -4.25 -3.15 17.04
C MET A 122 -3.40 -2.48 18.15
N GLY A 123 -3.32 -1.15 18.18
CA GLY A 123 -2.50 -0.42 19.16
C GLY A 123 -0.99 -0.64 19.04
N LYS A 124 -0.51 -1.12 17.88
CA LYS A 124 0.90 -1.51 17.70
C LYS A 124 1.80 -0.37 17.22
N ASN A 125 1.26 0.81 16.97
CA ASN A 125 2.02 1.98 16.49
C ASN A 125 2.82 1.72 15.19
N GLN A 126 2.32 0.85 14.31
CA GLN A 126 2.94 0.50 13.03
C GLN A 126 2.09 0.89 11.83
N LEU A 127 0.78 0.99 12.03
CA LEU A 127 -0.19 1.36 11.02
C LEU A 127 -1.25 2.25 11.65
N CYS A 128 -1.43 3.45 11.10
CA CYS A 128 -2.49 4.37 11.48
C CYS A 128 -3.27 4.84 10.26
N THR A 129 -4.54 5.15 10.49
CA THR A 129 -5.41 5.79 9.52
C THR A 129 -6.08 7.01 10.13
N ILE A 130 -6.35 7.98 9.28
CA ILE A 130 -7.16 9.16 9.59
C ILE A 130 -8.16 9.36 8.48
N ALA A 131 -9.36 9.81 8.84
CA ALA A 131 -10.39 10.15 7.87
C ALA A 131 -11.16 11.40 8.30
N ALA A 132 -11.66 12.13 7.31
CA ALA A 132 -12.46 13.34 7.49
C ALA A 132 -13.84 13.14 6.87
N PHE A 133 -14.87 13.67 7.56
CA PHE A 133 -16.27 13.54 7.20
C PHE A 133 -16.96 14.91 7.22
N ASN A 134 -18.09 15.00 6.52
CA ASN A 134 -18.92 16.20 6.47
C ASN A 134 -19.72 16.46 7.76
N LYS A 135 -19.87 15.44 8.61
CA LYS A 135 -20.61 15.52 9.90
C LYS A 135 -20.15 14.44 10.86
N GLU A 136 -20.52 14.57 12.12
CA GLU A 136 -20.20 13.61 13.16
C GLU A 136 -20.97 12.30 13.01
N SER A 137 -20.28 11.18 13.11
CA SER A 137 -20.82 9.83 13.22
C SER A 137 -19.71 8.93 13.78
N GLU A 138 -19.57 8.87 15.10
CA GLU A 138 -18.42 8.26 15.76
C GLU A 138 -18.24 6.80 15.37
N GLU A 139 -19.30 5.99 15.46
CA GLU A 139 -19.25 4.56 15.17
C GLU A 139 -18.93 4.28 13.68
N ALA A 140 -19.66 4.94 12.76
CA ALA A 140 -19.43 4.75 11.32
C ALA A 140 -18.04 5.24 10.91
N ALA A 141 -17.59 6.38 11.44
CA ALA A 141 -16.26 6.91 11.16
C ALA A 141 -15.15 5.98 11.67
N HIS A 142 -15.32 5.39 12.85
CA HIS A 142 -14.38 4.41 13.40
C HIS A 142 -14.30 3.15 12.53
N ASN A 143 -15.44 2.58 12.14
CA ASN A 143 -15.51 1.39 11.30
C ASN A 143 -14.87 1.65 9.92
N ILE A 144 -15.12 2.83 9.33
CA ILE A 144 -14.48 3.23 8.06
C ILE A 144 -12.96 3.39 8.23
N ALA A 145 -12.48 3.98 9.32
CA ALA A 145 -11.04 4.09 9.57
C ALA A 145 -10.37 2.71 9.72
N MET A 146 -11.05 1.76 10.34
CA MET A 146 -10.61 0.36 10.45
C MET A 146 -10.63 -0.34 9.09
N GLN A 147 -11.67 -0.13 8.26
CA GLN A 147 -11.76 -0.61 6.88
C GLN A 147 -10.54 -0.14 6.06
N ILE A 148 -10.23 1.15 6.12
CA ILE A 148 -9.08 1.75 5.42
C ILE A 148 -7.76 1.09 5.87
N ALA A 149 -7.61 0.82 7.17
CA ALA A 149 -6.42 0.18 7.71
C ALA A 149 -6.21 -1.23 7.15
N VAL A 150 -7.28 -2.01 7.06
CA VAL A 150 -7.24 -3.43 6.68
C VAL A 150 -7.22 -3.61 5.16
N MET A 151 -8.08 -2.90 4.44
CA MET A 151 -8.33 -3.11 3.01
C MET A 151 -7.52 -2.20 2.08
N ASN A 152 -6.74 -1.27 2.63
CA ASN A 152 -5.82 -0.40 1.88
C ASN A 152 -6.40 0.21 0.59
N PRO A 153 -7.53 0.91 0.62
CA PRO A 153 -8.08 1.56 -0.57
C PRO A 153 -7.16 2.69 -1.04
N ILE A 154 -7.10 2.92 -2.35
CA ILE A 154 -6.32 4.03 -2.95
C ILE A 154 -7.16 5.28 -3.20
N ALA A 155 -8.50 5.15 -3.24
CA ALA A 155 -9.42 6.24 -3.48
C ALA A 155 -10.73 6.02 -2.70
N ILE A 156 -11.50 7.09 -2.51
CA ILE A 156 -12.84 7.01 -1.91
C ILE A 156 -13.80 6.28 -2.87
N ASP A 157 -13.79 6.68 -4.13
CA ASP A 157 -14.63 6.14 -5.21
C ASP A 157 -13.86 6.11 -6.54
N GLU A 158 -14.55 5.71 -7.60
CA GLU A 158 -13.96 5.59 -8.94
C GLU A 158 -13.49 6.92 -9.54
N ALA A 159 -14.12 8.05 -9.15
CA ALA A 159 -13.71 9.37 -9.60
C ALA A 159 -12.36 9.80 -9.00
N GLY A 160 -12.04 9.30 -7.80
CA GLY A 160 -10.78 9.55 -7.12
C GLY A 160 -9.60 8.71 -7.64
N VAL A 161 -9.84 7.68 -8.47
CA VAL A 161 -8.77 6.88 -9.07
C VAL A 161 -8.18 7.62 -10.26
N PRO A 162 -6.86 7.90 -10.30
CA PRO A 162 -6.22 8.58 -11.43
C PRO A 162 -6.47 7.85 -12.76
N GLU A 163 -6.75 8.57 -13.84
CA GLU A 163 -7.02 7.98 -15.14
C GLU A 163 -5.83 7.14 -15.65
N SER A 164 -4.60 7.59 -15.38
CA SER A 164 -3.39 6.84 -15.72
C SER A 164 -3.32 5.46 -15.06
N VAL A 165 -3.85 5.31 -13.83
CA VAL A 165 -3.93 4.02 -13.12
C VAL A 165 -4.97 3.12 -13.79
N LYS A 166 -6.13 3.67 -14.17
CA LYS A 166 -7.18 2.92 -14.89
C LYS A 166 -6.69 2.45 -16.26
N GLU A 167 -6.01 3.33 -17.01
CA GLU A 167 -5.43 3.01 -18.32
C GLU A 167 -4.38 1.91 -18.20
N GLN A 168 -3.48 2.00 -17.22
CA GLN A 168 -2.46 0.99 -16.95
C GLN A 168 -3.09 -0.36 -16.62
N GLU A 169 -4.11 -0.38 -15.76
CA GLU A 169 -4.82 -1.61 -15.39
C GLU A 169 -5.54 -2.23 -16.60
N ILE A 170 -6.16 -1.41 -17.47
CA ILE A 170 -6.75 -1.87 -18.73
C ILE A 170 -5.69 -2.52 -19.63
N GLN A 171 -4.51 -1.90 -19.79
CA GLN A 171 -3.45 -2.44 -20.64
C GLN A 171 -2.94 -3.79 -20.09
N VAL A 172 -2.68 -3.88 -18.80
CA VAL A 172 -2.30 -5.14 -18.14
C VAL A 172 -3.38 -6.20 -18.32
N ALA A 173 -4.65 -5.82 -18.17
CA ALA A 173 -5.79 -6.73 -18.38
C ALA A 173 -5.88 -7.23 -19.82
N ILE A 174 -5.63 -6.36 -20.81
CA ILE A 174 -5.60 -6.72 -22.23
C ILE A 174 -4.47 -7.71 -22.52
N GLU A 175 -3.24 -7.41 -22.09
CA GLU A 175 -2.07 -8.27 -22.30
C GLU A 175 -2.25 -9.65 -21.67
N LYS A 176 -2.70 -9.68 -20.41
CA LYS A 176 -2.99 -10.92 -19.69
C LYS A 176 -4.10 -11.74 -20.37
N THR A 177 -5.15 -11.06 -20.85
CA THR A 177 -6.24 -11.72 -21.56
C THR A 177 -5.76 -12.34 -22.89
N LYS A 178 -4.93 -11.62 -23.66
CA LYS A 178 -4.33 -12.13 -24.88
C LYS A 178 -3.48 -13.37 -24.60
N ALA A 179 -2.59 -13.30 -23.62
CA ALA A 179 -1.74 -14.40 -23.23
C ALA A 179 -2.56 -15.65 -22.81
N GLU A 180 -3.58 -15.46 -21.97
CA GLU A 180 -4.47 -16.55 -21.54
C GLU A 180 -5.24 -17.20 -22.70
N GLN A 181 -5.71 -16.42 -23.66
CA GLN A 181 -6.41 -16.95 -24.84
C GLN A 181 -5.47 -17.73 -25.77
N VAL A 182 -4.25 -17.26 -25.95
CA VAL A 182 -3.21 -17.96 -26.71
C VAL A 182 -2.87 -19.28 -26.01
N GLN A 183 -2.59 -19.23 -24.70
CA GLN A 183 -2.27 -20.41 -23.92
C GLN A 183 -3.37 -21.47 -24.00
N LYS A 184 -4.63 -21.09 -23.81
CA LYS A 184 -5.79 -22.03 -23.93
C LYS A 184 -5.86 -22.67 -25.30
N ALA A 185 -5.59 -21.94 -26.37
CA ALA A 185 -5.60 -22.49 -27.73
C ALA A 185 -4.46 -23.47 -27.94
N VAL A 186 -3.26 -23.16 -27.46
CA VAL A 186 -2.08 -24.05 -27.49
C VAL A 186 -2.35 -25.34 -26.71
N GLU A 187 -2.85 -25.23 -25.48
CA GLU A 187 -3.18 -26.39 -24.66
C GLU A 187 -4.23 -27.30 -25.34
N ALA A 188 -5.24 -26.72 -25.94
CA ALA A 188 -6.26 -27.46 -26.67
C ALA A 188 -5.67 -28.18 -27.91
N ALA A 189 -4.77 -27.53 -28.65
CA ALA A 189 -4.10 -28.12 -29.82
C ALA A 189 -3.13 -29.27 -29.40
N LEU A 190 -2.38 -29.09 -28.32
CA LEU A 190 -1.50 -30.11 -27.76
C LEU A 190 -2.32 -31.36 -27.32
N LYS A 191 -3.39 -31.14 -26.58
CA LYS A 191 -4.31 -32.27 -26.17
C LYS A 191 -4.88 -33.00 -27.37
N LYS A 192 -5.29 -32.27 -28.44
CA LYS A 192 -5.78 -32.85 -29.68
C LYS A 192 -4.70 -33.67 -30.39
N ALA A 193 -3.43 -33.29 -30.26
CA ALA A 193 -2.30 -34.04 -30.81
C ALA A 193 -1.84 -35.20 -29.94
N GLY A 194 -2.51 -35.46 -28.81
CA GLY A 194 -2.16 -36.52 -27.87
C GLY A 194 -1.01 -36.19 -26.92
N ILE A 195 -0.59 -34.92 -26.87
CA ILE A 195 0.52 -34.43 -26.01
C ILE A 195 -0.07 -33.78 -24.77
N ASN A 196 0.43 -34.17 -23.58
CA ASN A 196 0.04 -33.54 -22.33
C ASN A 196 0.72 -32.14 -22.25
N PRO A 197 -0.07 -31.01 -22.16
CA PRO A 197 0.50 -29.68 -22.14
C PRO A 197 1.49 -29.45 -21.00
N THR A 198 1.26 -30.04 -19.83
CA THR A 198 2.15 -29.89 -18.66
C THR A 198 3.52 -30.54 -18.81
N HIS A 199 3.66 -31.45 -19.80
CA HIS A 199 4.94 -32.09 -20.08
C HIS A 199 5.83 -31.24 -21.01
N VAL A 200 5.27 -30.22 -21.68
CA VAL A 200 5.92 -29.45 -22.73
C VAL A 200 5.73 -27.93 -22.54
N ASP A 201 5.39 -27.49 -21.32
CA ASP A 201 5.13 -26.07 -20.98
C ASP A 201 6.41 -25.22 -20.81
N SER A 202 7.56 -25.86 -20.64
CA SER A 202 8.88 -25.23 -20.59
C SER A 202 9.95 -26.14 -21.17
N GLU A 203 11.10 -25.57 -21.56
CA GLU A 203 12.24 -26.38 -22.04
C GLU A 203 12.75 -27.34 -20.97
N ASP A 204 12.83 -26.89 -19.71
CA ASP A 204 13.24 -27.74 -18.58
C ASP A 204 12.30 -28.93 -18.39
N HIS A 205 10.99 -28.71 -18.52
CA HIS A 205 10.01 -29.80 -18.45
C HIS A 205 10.11 -30.74 -19.65
N MET A 206 10.34 -30.23 -20.86
CA MET A 206 10.57 -31.07 -22.03
C MET A 206 11.77 -32.00 -21.84
N GLU A 207 12.92 -31.46 -21.41
CA GLU A 207 14.14 -32.23 -21.17
C GLU A 207 13.95 -33.24 -20.03
N SER A 208 13.40 -32.84 -18.89
CA SER A 208 13.16 -33.71 -17.74
C SER A 208 12.19 -34.84 -18.07
N ASN A 209 11.12 -34.55 -18.81
CA ASN A 209 10.10 -35.54 -19.15
C ASN A 209 10.55 -36.51 -20.26
N MET A 210 11.44 -36.05 -21.19
CA MET A 210 12.16 -36.95 -22.10
C MET A 210 13.08 -37.90 -21.34
N ALA A 211 13.86 -37.41 -20.40
CA ALA A 211 14.76 -38.25 -19.60
C ALA A 211 14.00 -39.30 -18.78
N LYS A 212 12.77 -39.01 -18.35
CA LYS A 212 11.87 -39.93 -17.66
C LYS A 212 11.14 -40.88 -18.60
N GLY A 213 11.24 -40.71 -19.92
CA GLY A 213 10.53 -41.53 -20.91
C GLY A 213 9.02 -41.24 -21.00
N TRP A 214 8.54 -40.09 -20.48
CA TRP A 214 7.13 -39.69 -20.54
C TRP A 214 6.73 -39.06 -21.86
N ILE A 215 7.69 -38.51 -22.60
CA ILE A 215 7.55 -37.97 -23.94
C ILE A 215 8.77 -38.33 -24.78
N THR A 216 8.60 -38.39 -26.10
CA THR A 216 9.67 -38.69 -27.06
C THR A 216 10.25 -37.41 -27.66
N ALA A 217 11.40 -37.51 -28.32
CA ALA A 217 11.98 -36.39 -29.07
C ALA A 217 11.04 -35.93 -30.22
N GLU A 218 10.26 -36.86 -30.81
CA GLU A 218 9.26 -36.55 -31.81
C GLU A 218 8.09 -35.74 -31.22
N ASP A 219 7.62 -36.11 -30.01
CA ASP A 219 6.61 -35.36 -29.30
C ASP A 219 7.07 -33.94 -28.96
N VAL A 220 8.32 -33.74 -28.56
CA VAL A 220 8.91 -32.43 -28.31
C VAL A 220 8.96 -31.59 -29.57
N ALA A 221 9.45 -32.13 -30.70
CA ALA A 221 9.48 -31.43 -31.97
C ALA A 221 8.09 -30.99 -32.43
N LYS A 222 7.12 -31.92 -32.37
CA LYS A 222 5.72 -31.67 -32.70
C LYS A 222 5.09 -30.64 -31.76
N ALA A 223 5.39 -30.68 -30.46
CA ALA A 223 4.90 -29.70 -29.47
C ALA A 223 5.42 -28.31 -29.78
N LYS A 224 6.72 -28.16 -30.06
CA LYS A 224 7.33 -26.86 -30.43
C LYS A 224 6.69 -26.26 -31.69
N GLU A 225 6.42 -27.09 -32.71
CA GLU A 225 5.72 -26.64 -33.93
C GLU A 225 4.30 -26.19 -33.65
N ILE A 226 3.51 -26.97 -32.87
CA ILE A 226 2.17 -26.61 -32.46
C ILE A 226 2.16 -25.32 -31.66
N ILE A 227 3.04 -25.18 -30.67
CA ILE A 227 3.14 -24.00 -29.83
C ILE A 227 3.42 -22.76 -30.71
N ALA A 228 4.42 -22.82 -31.60
CA ALA A 228 4.78 -21.71 -32.45
C ALA A 228 3.66 -21.29 -33.40
N THR A 229 3.06 -22.27 -34.12
CA THR A 229 2.04 -22.02 -35.12
C THR A 229 0.76 -21.51 -34.50
N VAL A 230 0.23 -22.22 -33.49
CA VAL A 230 -1.03 -21.86 -32.84
C VAL A 230 -0.94 -20.53 -32.08
N SER A 231 0.24 -20.28 -31.44
CA SER A 231 0.44 -18.99 -30.77
C SER A 231 0.39 -17.82 -31.77
N ALA A 232 1.07 -17.93 -32.90
CA ALA A 232 1.08 -16.90 -33.93
C ALA A 232 -0.32 -16.68 -34.55
N GLU A 233 -0.98 -17.78 -34.95
CA GLU A 233 -2.33 -17.71 -35.53
C GLU A 233 -3.36 -17.12 -34.55
N LYS A 234 -3.32 -17.57 -33.28
CA LYS A 234 -4.27 -17.10 -32.29
C LYS A 234 -4.03 -15.65 -31.93
N ALA A 235 -2.77 -15.22 -31.74
CA ALA A 235 -2.42 -13.84 -31.46
C ALA A 235 -2.89 -12.88 -32.56
N ALA A 236 -2.77 -13.28 -33.82
CA ALA A 236 -3.22 -12.49 -34.98
C ALA A 236 -4.75 -12.39 -35.10
N ASN A 237 -5.50 -13.41 -34.63
CA ASN A 237 -6.94 -13.55 -34.84
C ASN A 237 -7.77 -13.43 -33.55
N LEU A 238 -7.27 -12.71 -32.52
CA LEU A 238 -8.06 -12.49 -31.31
C LEU A 238 -9.16 -11.45 -31.55
N PRO A 239 -10.43 -11.76 -31.22
CA PRO A 239 -11.53 -10.82 -31.37
C PRO A 239 -11.35 -9.61 -30.44
N GLN A 240 -11.15 -8.42 -31.01
CA GLN A 240 -10.90 -7.18 -30.28
C GLN A 240 -12.01 -6.91 -29.25
N GLN A 241 -13.27 -7.05 -29.65
CA GLN A 241 -14.43 -6.80 -28.78
C GLN A 241 -14.45 -7.73 -27.54
N MET A 242 -14.03 -8.97 -27.69
CA MET A 242 -13.95 -9.92 -26.56
C MET A 242 -12.89 -9.47 -25.57
N ILE A 243 -11.71 -9.06 -26.06
CA ILE A 243 -10.60 -8.58 -25.22
C ILE A 243 -11.04 -7.34 -24.43
N GLU A 244 -11.66 -6.37 -25.10
CA GLU A 244 -12.15 -5.15 -24.48
C GLU A 244 -13.21 -5.42 -23.39
N ASN A 245 -14.13 -6.33 -23.64
CA ASN A 245 -15.16 -6.70 -22.68
C ASN A 245 -14.55 -7.37 -21.42
N ILE A 246 -13.58 -8.25 -21.61
CA ILE A 246 -12.87 -8.89 -20.49
C ILE A 246 -12.03 -7.86 -19.72
N ALA A 247 -11.33 -6.95 -20.41
CA ALA A 247 -10.55 -5.90 -19.79
C ALA A 247 -11.43 -4.95 -18.96
N LYS A 248 -12.60 -4.56 -19.47
CA LYS A 248 -13.59 -3.77 -18.72
C LYS A 248 -14.09 -4.53 -17.48
N GLY A 249 -14.35 -5.83 -17.60
CA GLY A 249 -14.74 -6.65 -16.44
C GLY A 249 -13.66 -6.75 -15.38
N ARG A 250 -12.38 -6.82 -15.78
CA ARG A 250 -11.23 -6.81 -14.86
C ARG A 250 -11.05 -5.45 -14.19
N LEU A 251 -11.16 -4.35 -14.96
CA LEU A 251 -11.16 -3.00 -14.40
C LEU A 251 -12.27 -2.84 -13.34
N GLY A 252 -13.48 -3.32 -13.61
CA GLY A 252 -14.58 -3.28 -12.64
C GLY A 252 -14.28 -4.05 -11.34
N LYS A 253 -13.55 -5.17 -11.42
CA LYS A 253 -13.08 -5.89 -10.22
C LYS A 253 -12.02 -5.09 -9.47
N PHE A 254 -11.03 -4.57 -10.18
CA PHE A 254 -10.00 -3.72 -9.61
C PHE A 254 -10.61 -2.52 -8.86
N LEU A 255 -11.56 -1.79 -9.49
CA LEU A 255 -12.23 -0.67 -8.85
C LEU A 255 -13.04 -1.06 -7.59
N LYS A 256 -13.59 -2.29 -7.54
CA LYS A 256 -14.22 -2.81 -6.32
C LYS A 256 -13.21 -3.08 -5.20
N GLU A 257 -11.99 -3.45 -5.54
CA GLU A 257 -10.95 -3.74 -4.56
C GLU A 257 -10.29 -2.46 -4.03
N VAL A 258 -10.07 -1.46 -4.89
CA VAL A 258 -9.27 -0.27 -4.56
C VAL A 258 -10.09 0.96 -4.16
N CYS A 259 -11.39 1.02 -4.46
CA CYS A 259 -12.26 2.12 -4.07
C CYS A 259 -12.95 1.82 -2.75
N LEU A 260 -12.70 2.62 -1.72
CA LEU A 260 -13.23 2.43 -0.36
C LEU A 260 -14.74 2.16 -0.35
N LEU A 261 -15.53 2.99 -1.04
CA LEU A 261 -16.99 2.87 -1.04
C LEU A 261 -17.52 1.62 -1.77
N ASN A 262 -16.69 1.02 -2.64
CA ASN A 262 -17.05 -0.18 -3.41
C ASN A 262 -16.56 -1.49 -2.75
N GLN A 263 -15.66 -1.40 -1.76
CA GLN A 263 -15.18 -2.56 -1.03
C GLN A 263 -16.29 -3.23 -0.22
N GLU A 264 -16.20 -4.54 -0.05
CA GLU A 264 -17.02 -5.25 0.93
C GLU A 264 -16.67 -4.77 2.33
N ASP A 265 -17.68 -4.49 3.14
CA ASP A 265 -17.51 -4.02 4.51
C ASP A 265 -16.93 -5.14 5.38
N ILE A 266 -15.85 -4.85 6.10
CA ILE A 266 -15.17 -5.85 6.96
C ILE A 266 -16.02 -6.33 8.15
N MET A 267 -17.06 -5.57 8.54
CA MET A 267 -17.97 -5.91 9.62
C MET A 267 -19.19 -6.68 9.11
N ASP A 268 -19.66 -6.39 7.87
CA ASP A 268 -20.75 -7.07 7.19
C ASP A 268 -20.38 -7.38 5.73
N GLY A 269 -19.69 -8.49 5.50
CA GLY A 269 -19.21 -8.91 4.17
C GLY A 269 -20.31 -9.15 3.11
N LYS A 270 -21.58 -8.88 3.43
CA LYS A 270 -22.70 -8.92 2.46
C LYS A 270 -23.03 -7.56 1.87
N LYS A 271 -22.47 -6.50 2.44
CA LYS A 271 -22.72 -5.10 2.05
C LYS A 271 -21.43 -4.44 1.64
N THR A 272 -21.54 -3.39 0.84
CA THR A 272 -20.43 -2.49 0.57
C THR A 272 -20.30 -1.44 1.67
N VAL A 273 -19.12 -0.86 1.83
CA VAL A 273 -18.90 0.28 2.74
C VAL A 273 -19.88 1.42 2.46
N LYS A 274 -20.22 1.66 1.18
CA LYS A 274 -21.21 2.65 0.78
C LYS A 274 -22.60 2.36 1.34
N GLU A 275 -23.02 1.09 1.37
CA GLU A 275 -24.32 0.67 1.87
C GLU A 275 -24.36 0.78 3.39
N THR A 276 -23.35 0.28 4.11
CA THR A 276 -23.29 0.39 5.57
C THR A 276 -23.20 1.83 6.06
N MET A 277 -22.43 2.67 5.35
CA MET A 277 -22.36 4.10 5.66
C MET A 277 -23.73 4.79 5.49
N LYS A 278 -24.48 4.48 4.41
CA LYS A 278 -25.81 5.04 4.18
C LYS A 278 -26.87 4.55 5.17
N GLU A 279 -26.75 3.32 5.67
CA GLU A 279 -27.62 2.78 6.70
C GLU A 279 -27.38 3.47 8.05
N ALA A 280 -26.11 3.78 8.37
CA ALA A 280 -25.78 4.53 9.57
C ALA A 280 -26.30 5.97 9.50
N ASP A 281 -26.09 6.65 8.38
CA ASP A 281 -26.60 7.99 8.09
C ASP A 281 -26.60 8.25 6.58
N PRO A 282 -27.76 8.45 5.93
CA PRO A 282 -27.87 8.69 4.49
C PRO A 282 -27.11 9.93 3.98
N GLU A 283 -26.86 10.91 4.85
CA GLU A 283 -26.17 12.16 4.51
C GLU A 283 -24.68 12.15 4.88
N LEU A 284 -24.20 11.09 5.54
CA LEU A 284 -22.79 10.96 5.89
C LEU A 284 -21.95 10.80 4.63
N GLN A 285 -20.89 11.60 4.54
CA GLN A 285 -19.92 11.55 3.45
C GLN A 285 -18.52 11.55 4.00
N ILE A 286 -17.67 10.65 3.48
CA ILE A 286 -16.24 10.72 3.68
C ILE A 286 -15.65 11.71 2.67
N LEU A 287 -14.83 12.65 3.16
CA LEU A 287 -14.23 13.72 2.36
C LEU A 287 -12.78 13.41 1.98
N ALA A 288 -12.04 12.81 2.91
CA ALA A 288 -10.64 12.47 2.73
C ALA A 288 -10.24 11.35 3.69
N PHE A 289 -9.21 10.61 3.32
CA PHE A 289 -8.53 9.70 4.24
C PHE A 289 -7.04 9.64 3.93
N LYS A 290 -6.26 9.23 4.92
CA LYS A 290 -4.85 8.87 4.78
C LYS A 290 -4.57 7.62 5.61
N ARG A 291 -3.66 6.81 5.09
CA ARG A 291 -3.13 5.62 5.74
C ARG A 291 -1.61 5.67 5.69
N PHE A 292 -0.98 5.31 6.78
CA PHE A 292 0.47 5.15 6.84
C PHE A 292 0.83 3.84 7.54
N THR A 293 1.73 3.07 6.94
CA THR A 293 2.25 1.83 7.50
C THR A 293 3.77 1.78 7.36
N LEU A 294 4.44 1.16 8.34
CA LEU A 294 5.86 0.83 8.28
C LEU A 294 6.11 -0.53 7.61
N ARG A 295 5.07 -1.33 7.44
CA ARG A 295 5.19 -2.64 6.79
C ARG A 295 5.32 -2.45 5.28
N ALA A 296 6.23 -3.21 4.67
CA ALA A 296 6.24 -3.37 3.22
C ALA A 296 4.91 -4.00 2.78
N GLU A 297 4.29 -3.42 1.78
CA GLU A 297 3.04 -3.88 1.15
C GLU A 297 3.34 -4.60 -0.15
#